data_b5b4247b6a7ed0637712924533f848cd
#
_entry.id   b5b4247b6a7ed0637712924533f848cd
#
_cell.length_a   1.000
_cell.length_b   1.000
_cell.length_c   1.000
_cell.angle_alpha   90.00
_cell.angle_beta   90.00
_cell.angle_gamma   90.00
#
_symmetry.space_group_name_H-M   'P 1'
#
loop_
_entity.id
_entity.type
_entity.pdbx_description
1 polymer ?
#
loop_
_entity_poly.entity_id
_entity_poly.type
_entity_poly.pdbx_seq_one_letter_code
_entity_poly.pdbx_strand_id
1 'polypeptide(L)'
;MSAVQGHWREVSGQSLPATITSSTNIARLDKTSSQVIIIVERKEDWASYFPSDDILTAQEYLEHSRESAPGKRVQVINLCRSYKYLGHGYYCSLLAEARGHRVIPSVRTISELTRKALYGLALDDLDKSLEKALSNHLYRDTEGFTLTLYFGRTHIEPLQELARQLFELFPCPILLVDFKRTNSWHIEGVKSGALHKLREDQEDQFANSLDSFSRKVWRVPRSRQVARYDLAILHDPQELLPPSNPRALESFIRVGKGLGIDVELIEKKDYSRLAEYDALLIRET
;
A
#
# COMPACT_ATOMS: atom_id res chain seq x y z
N MET A 1 -80.23 11.99 28.47
CA MET A 1 -80.25 13.02 29.51
C MET A 1 -78.94 13.72 29.55
N SER A 2 -78.93 14.76 29.18
CA SER A 2 -78.70 16.15 29.47
C SER A 2 -77.45 16.69 28.85
N ALA A 3 -77.74 17.53 27.89
CA ALA A 3 -76.93 18.55 27.29
C ALA A 3 -76.38 19.56 28.30
N VAL A 4 -75.23 20.17 28.05
CA VAL A 4 -75.06 21.62 28.22
C VAL A 4 -74.02 22.14 27.20
N GLN A 5 -74.47 23.08 26.46
CA GLN A 5 -73.82 23.99 25.53
C GLN A 5 -73.03 25.06 26.29
N GLY A 6 -72.11 25.68 25.59
CA GLY A 6 -71.70 27.05 25.82
C GLY A 6 -70.21 27.23 25.76
N HIS A 7 -69.54 28.06 25.11
CA HIS A 7 -69.82 29.38 24.53
C HIS A 7 -68.51 29.83 23.86
N TRP A 8 -68.60 30.29 22.65
CA TRP A 8 -67.54 30.94 21.92
C TRP A 8 -67.29 32.34 22.47
N ARG A 9 -66.01 32.74 22.63
CA ARG A 9 -65.62 34.14 22.57
C ARG A 9 -64.37 34.28 21.75
N GLU A 10 -64.54 34.97 20.62
CA GLU A 10 -63.43 35.63 19.89
C GLU A 10 -62.88 36.73 20.74
N VAL A 11 -61.55 36.85 20.74
CA VAL A 11 -60.84 38.12 20.98
C VAL A 11 -59.67 38.18 19.97
N SER A 12 -59.83 39.20 19.16
CA SER A 12 -58.95 39.68 18.11
C SER A 12 -57.53 40.03 18.55
N GLY A 13 -56.61 39.75 17.63
CA GLY A 13 -55.53 40.65 17.21
C GLY A 13 -54.33 40.76 18.14
N GLN A 14 -53.25 40.15 17.73
CA GLN A 14 -51.93 40.83 17.69
C GLN A 14 -50.92 40.05 16.84
N SER A 15 -50.22 40.81 16.09
CA SER A 15 -49.23 40.53 15.07
C SER A 15 -48.12 39.54 15.43
N LEU A 16 -47.82 38.67 14.49
CA LEU A 16 -46.58 37.87 14.40
C LEU A 16 -45.32 38.77 14.30
N PRO A 17 -44.21 38.32 14.87
CA PRO A 17 -42.96 38.49 14.17
C PRO A 17 -42.46 37.14 13.63
N ALA A 18 -42.18 37.19 12.35
CA ALA A 18 -41.43 36.19 11.63
C ALA A 18 -39.99 36.10 12.21
N THR A 19 -39.53 34.90 12.39
CA THR A 19 -38.22 34.43 11.95
C THR A 19 -37.98 33.01 12.52
N ILE A 20 -38.42 32.01 11.77
CA ILE A 20 -37.86 30.65 11.98
C ILE A 20 -36.64 30.58 11.06
N THR A 21 -35.50 30.93 11.58
CA THR A 21 -34.22 30.51 11.04
C THR A 21 -34.03 29.04 11.37
N SER A 22 -34.43 28.19 10.47
CA SER A 22 -34.03 26.78 10.46
C SER A 22 -32.52 26.70 10.21
N SER A 23 -31.75 26.75 11.29
CA SER A 23 -30.35 26.29 11.26
C SER A 23 -30.36 24.79 11.06
N THR A 24 -30.46 24.39 9.81
CA THR A 24 -30.06 23.04 9.42
C THR A 24 -28.56 22.95 9.63
N ASN A 25 -28.16 22.54 10.82
CA ASN A 25 -26.82 22.04 11.07
C ASN A 25 -26.63 20.80 10.19
N ILE A 26 -26.20 21.05 8.95
CA ILE A 26 -25.53 20.03 8.16
C ILE A 26 -24.23 19.80 8.93
N ALA A 27 -24.27 18.79 9.81
CA ALA A 27 -23.08 18.22 10.41
C ALA A 27 -22.12 17.95 9.22
N ARG A 28 -21.10 18.79 9.10
CA ARG A 28 -19.93 18.49 8.30
C ARG A 28 -19.51 17.09 8.70
N LEU A 29 -19.73 16.14 7.80
CA LEU A 29 -19.07 14.85 7.87
C LEU A 29 -17.57 15.15 8.01
N ASP A 30 -17.09 15.08 9.21
CA ASP A 30 -15.67 15.13 9.52
C ASP A 30 -14.99 14.15 8.58
N LYS A 31 -14.15 14.69 7.71
CA LYS A 31 -13.22 13.90 6.92
C LYS A 31 -12.55 12.96 7.92
N THR A 32 -12.80 11.68 7.77
CA THR A 32 -12.19 10.60 8.56
C THR A 32 -10.69 10.89 8.67
N SER A 33 -10.27 11.45 9.79
CA SER A 33 -8.87 11.78 10.03
C SER A 33 -8.10 10.46 10.09
N SER A 34 -7.29 10.20 9.07
CA SER A 34 -6.37 9.08 9.11
C SER A 34 -5.22 9.44 10.04
N GLN A 35 -4.98 8.61 11.03
CA GLN A 35 -3.83 8.75 11.92
C GLN A 35 -2.62 8.11 11.22
N VAL A 36 -1.48 8.81 11.19
CA VAL A 36 -0.21 8.29 10.69
C VAL A 36 0.68 8.00 11.88
N ILE A 37 1.16 6.75 11.99
CA ILE A 37 2.14 6.32 13.00
C ILE A 37 3.45 6.03 12.26
N ILE A 38 4.53 6.65 12.72
CA ILE A 38 5.88 6.40 12.22
C ILE A 38 6.61 5.52 13.24
N ILE A 39 7.16 4.41 12.76
CA ILE A 39 7.94 3.49 13.61
C ILE A 39 9.40 3.59 13.22
N VAL A 40 10.26 3.86 14.19
CA VAL A 40 11.72 3.83 14.05
C VAL A 40 12.32 2.77 14.96
N GLU A 41 13.50 2.26 14.67
CA GLU A 41 14.12 1.30 15.56
C GLU A 41 14.62 1.95 16.85
N ARG A 42 15.21 3.13 16.75
CA ARG A 42 15.68 3.96 17.88
C ARG A 42 15.24 5.41 17.67
N LYS A 43 15.02 6.14 18.75
CA LYS A 43 14.64 7.57 18.67
C LYS A 43 15.67 8.43 17.95
N GLU A 44 16.95 8.07 18.07
CA GLU A 44 18.06 8.78 17.42
C GLU A 44 18.06 8.60 15.89
N ASP A 45 17.33 7.61 15.36
CA ASP A 45 17.18 7.44 13.91
C ASP A 45 16.25 8.49 13.30
N TRP A 46 15.50 9.21 14.13
CA TRP A 46 14.61 10.28 13.70
C TRP A 46 15.27 11.63 13.94
N ALA A 47 15.68 12.27 12.87
CA ALA A 47 16.23 13.61 12.98
C ALA A 47 15.12 14.64 13.31
N SER A 48 15.49 15.67 14.06
CA SER A 48 14.57 16.62 14.71
C SER A 48 13.81 17.56 13.78
N TYR A 49 14.02 17.52 12.47
CA TYR A 49 13.38 18.44 11.52
C TYR A 49 11.94 18.08 11.15
N PHE A 50 11.45 16.90 11.55
CA PHE A 50 10.05 16.58 11.43
C PHE A 50 9.45 16.23 12.79
N PRO A 51 9.01 17.22 13.57
CA PRO A 51 8.23 16.95 14.76
C PRO A 51 6.93 16.29 14.34
N SER A 52 6.76 15.01 14.65
CA SER A 52 5.52 14.29 14.53
C SER A 52 5.18 13.72 15.90
N ASP A 53 3.98 13.99 16.39
CA ASP A 53 3.51 13.51 17.70
C ASP A 53 3.30 11.99 17.72
N ASP A 54 3.33 11.36 16.54
CA ASP A 54 3.01 9.95 16.36
C ASP A 54 4.25 9.07 16.04
N ILE A 55 5.43 9.45 16.53
CA ILE A 55 6.65 8.65 16.40
C ILE A 55 6.77 7.68 17.56
N LEU A 56 6.93 6.38 17.24
CA LEU A 56 7.15 5.31 18.19
C LEU A 56 8.42 4.56 17.85
N THR A 57 9.14 4.09 18.86
CA THR A 57 10.16 3.05 18.65
C THR A 57 9.49 1.72 18.33
N ALA A 58 10.22 0.83 17.68
CA ALA A 58 9.73 -0.53 17.43
C ALA A 58 9.28 -1.22 18.72
N GLN A 59 10.02 -1.07 19.82
CA GLN A 59 9.69 -1.63 21.11
C GLN A 59 8.38 -1.02 21.65
N GLU A 60 8.25 0.31 21.67
CA GLU A 60 7.02 0.98 22.11
C GLU A 60 5.80 0.53 21.30
N TYR A 61 5.96 0.34 19.98
CA TYR A 61 4.87 -0.12 19.12
C TYR A 61 4.47 -1.58 19.38
N LEU A 62 5.43 -2.45 19.64
CA LEU A 62 5.20 -3.86 19.93
C LEU A 62 4.56 -4.07 21.32
N GLU A 63 4.97 -3.29 22.31
CA GLU A 63 4.48 -3.39 23.71
C GLU A 63 3.09 -2.76 23.89
N HIS A 64 2.77 -1.70 23.14
CA HIS A 64 1.52 -1.00 23.31
C HIS A 64 0.40 -1.61 22.46
N SER A 65 -0.61 -2.17 23.12
CA SER A 65 -1.90 -2.44 22.51
C SER A 65 -2.71 -1.13 22.40
N ARG A 66 -2.33 -0.25 21.46
CA ARG A 66 -3.21 0.87 21.11
C ARG A 66 -4.38 0.30 20.31
N GLU A 67 -5.47 0.00 20.99
CA GLU A 67 -6.73 -0.19 20.31
C GLU A 67 -7.04 1.09 19.54
N SER A 68 -7.05 0.98 18.23
CA SER A 68 -7.49 2.09 17.38
C SER A 68 -8.94 2.40 17.73
N ALA A 69 -9.24 3.68 17.97
CA ALA A 69 -10.63 4.06 18.20
C ALA A 69 -11.51 3.52 17.06
N PRO A 70 -12.69 2.94 17.36
CA PRO A 70 -13.56 2.35 16.35
C PRO A 70 -13.80 3.34 15.20
N GLY A 71 -13.50 2.93 13.97
CA GLY A 71 -13.70 3.75 12.76
C GLY A 71 -12.53 4.65 12.35
N LYS A 72 -11.45 4.78 13.11
CA LYS A 72 -10.22 5.48 12.67
C LYS A 72 -9.38 4.59 11.75
N ARG A 73 -9.00 5.15 10.61
CA ARG A 73 -8.02 4.50 9.72
C ARG A 73 -6.63 4.86 10.19
N VAL A 74 -5.84 3.86 10.56
CA VAL A 74 -4.44 4.04 10.96
C VAL A 74 -3.54 3.63 9.81
N GLN A 75 -2.59 4.50 9.48
CA GLN A 75 -1.50 4.23 8.54
C GLN A 75 -0.20 4.14 9.32
N VAL A 76 0.54 3.07 9.11
CA VAL A 76 1.85 2.83 9.74
C VAL A 76 2.93 2.96 8.68
N ILE A 77 3.91 3.82 8.95
CA ILE A 77 5.14 3.93 8.17
C ILE A 77 6.25 3.30 8.99
N ASN A 78 6.65 2.11 8.61
CA ASN A 78 7.68 1.37 9.33
C ASN A 78 9.06 1.71 8.73
N LEU A 79 9.88 2.42 9.50
CA LEU A 79 11.23 2.87 9.16
C LEU A 79 12.31 2.17 9.99
N CYS A 80 12.03 0.96 10.46
CA CYS A 80 13.02 0.17 11.15
C CYS A 80 14.27 -0.07 10.30
N ARG A 81 15.43 -0.20 10.95
CA ARG A 81 16.73 -0.38 10.30
C ARG A 81 16.84 -1.63 9.45
N SER A 82 16.04 -2.65 9.77
CA SER A 82 16.04 -3.94 9.08
C SER A 82 14.67 -4.60 9.13
N TYR A 83 14.30 -5.23 8.01
CA TYR A 83 13.07 -6.03 7.89
C TYR A 83 13.37 -7.53 7.81
N LYS A 84 14.53 -7.97 8.31
CA LYS A 84 14.85 -9.40 8.33
C LYS A 84 13.76 -10.18 9.06
N TYR A 85 13.47 -11.38 8.56
CA TYR A 85 12.53 -12.31 9.20
C TYR A 85 12.85 -12.48 10.69
N LEU A 86 11.82 -12.44 11.53
CA LEU A 86 11.90 -12.45 13.00
C LEU A 86 12.60 -11.23 13.64
N GLY A 87 12.93 -10.18 12.87
CA GLY A 87 13.45 -8.92 13.42
C GLY A 87 12.32 -7.94 13.80
N HIS A 88 12.66 -6.88 14.54
CA HIS A 88 11.70 -5.86 15.01
C HIS A 88 10.89 -5.26 13.87
N GLY A 89 11.54 -4.87 12.75
CA GLY A 89 10.84 -4.29 11.62
C GLY A 89 9.85 -5.26 10.95
N TYR A 90 10.19 -6.56 10.89
CA TYR A 90 9.25 -7.57 10.42
C TYR A 90 8.03 -7.68 11.34
N TYR A 91 8.26 -7.77 12.66
CA TYR A 91 7.16 -7.88 13.63
C TYR A 91 6.29 -6.62 13.70
N CYS A 92 6.87 -5.44 13.54
CA CYS A 92 6.10 -4.20 13.46
C CYS A 92 5.12 -4.21 12.28
N SER A 93 5.55 -4.64 11.09
CA SER A 93 4.67 -4.78 9.94
C SER A 93 3.60 -5.86 10.15
N LEU A 94 3.99 -7.03 10.66
CA LEU A 94 3.07 -8.14 10.94
C LEU A 94 1.98 -7.73 11.95
N LEU A 95 2.38 -7.08 13.04
CA LEU A 95 1.45 -6.62 14.08
C LEU A 95 0.53 -5.51 13.57
N ALA A 96 1.05 -4.61 12.72
CA ALA A 96 0.23 -3.57 12.09
C ALA A 96 -0.88 -4.20 11.22
N GLU A 97 -0.55 -5.18 10.39
CA GLU A 97 -1.53 -5.92 9.59
C GLU A 97 -2.54 -6.66 10.46
N ALA A 98 -2.09 -7.34 11.51
CA ALA A 98 -2.96 -8.03 12.48
C ALA A 98 -3.94 -7.08 13.20
N ARG A 99 -3.54 -5.82 13.41
CA ARG A 99 -4.38 -4.76 13.98
C ARG A 99 -5.31 -4.09 12.93
N GLY A 100 -5.27 -4.52 11.68
CA GLY A 100 -6.04 -3.91 10.59
C GLY A 100 -5.52 -2.54 10.14
N HIS A 101 -4.29 -2.19 10.52
CA HIS A 101 -3.64 -0.96 10.08
C HIS A 101 -3.09 -1.12 8.66
N ARG A 102 -3.02 -0.02 7.93
CA ARG A 102 -2.30 0.01 6.65
C ARG A 102 -0.83 0.26 6.93
N VAL A 103 0.02 -0.67 6.57
CA VAL A 103 1.46 -0.56 6.82
C VAL A 103 2.28 -0.56 5.54
N ILE A 104 3.36 0.19 5.52
CA ILE A 104 4.42 0.14 4.52
C ILE A 104 5.79 0.04 5.22
N PRO A 105 6.63 -0.92 4.80
CA PRO A 105 6.31 -2.05 3.92
C PRO A 105 5.37 -3.05 4.59
N SER A 106 4.52 -3.71 3.79
CA SER A 106 3.73 -4.86 4.23
C SER A 106 4.63 -6.08 4.44
N VAL A 107 4.15 -7.10 5.15
CA VAL A 107 4.87 -8.38 5.28
C VAL A 107 5.11 -9.01 3.91
N ARG A 108 4.14 -8.93 3.02
CA ARG A 108 4.26 -9.37 1.64
C ARG A 108 5.40 -8.63 0.92
N THR A 109 5.42 -7.31 0.95
CA THR A 109 6.49 -6.50 0.33
C THR A 109 7.87 -6.85 0.89
N ILE A 110 7.97 -7.07 2.20
CA ILE A 110 9.21 -7.52 2.85
C ILE A 110 9.66 -8.87 2.29
N SER A 111 8.75 -9.83 2.15
CA SER A 111 9.03 -11.15 1.60
C SER A 111 9.47 -11.07 0.13
N GLU A 112 8.76 -10.29 -0.68
CA GLU A 112 9.07 -10.08 -2.09
C GLU A 112 10.46 -9.46 -2.28
N LEU A 113 10.80 -8.41 -1.53
CA LEU A 113 12.12 -7.76 -1.60
C LEU A 113 13.29 -8.67 -1.20
N THR A 114 13.04 -9.74 -0.42
CA THR A 114 14.09 -10.70 -0.03
C THR A 114 14.30 -11.81 -1.06
N ARG A 115 13.39 -11.99 -2.01
CA ARG A 115 13.38 -13.10 -2.98
C ARG A 115 13.40 -12.59 -4.41
N LYS A 116 14.61 -12.35 -4.94
CA LYS A 116 14.78 -11.84 -6.32
C LYS A 116 14.02 -12.66 -7.37
N ALA A 117 13.91 -13.96 -7.19
CA ALA A 117 13.21 -14.85 -8.12
C ALA A 117 11.70 -14.52 -8.26
N LEU A 118 11.09 -13.91 -7.23
CA LEU A 118 9.64 -13.60 -7.24
C LEU A 118 9.29 -12.35 -8.07
N TYR A 119 10.24 -11.45 -8.30
CA TYR A 119 9.96 -10.19 -8.97
C TYR A 119 10.74 -9.96 -10.28
N GLY A 120 11.60 -10.91 -10.66
CA GLY A 120 12.42 -10.75 -11.87
C GLY A 120 11.59 -10.43 -13.10
N LEU A 121 10.54 -11.20 -13.37
CA LEU A 121 9.65 -10.97 -14.52
C LEU A 121 8.93 -9.61 -14.47
N ALA A 122 8.56 -9.14 -13.28
CA ALA A 122 7.92 -7.83 -13.14
C ALA A 122 8.89 -6.67 -13.43
N LEU A 123 10.19 -6.88 -13.23
CA LEU A 123 11.22 -5.88 -13.54
C LEU A 123 11.56 -5.85 -15.03
N ASP A 124 11.50 -6.99 -15.74
CA ASP A 124 11.78 -7.05 -17.18
C ASP A 124 10.87 -6.11 -17.98
N ASP A 125 9.62 -5.91 -17.55
CA ASP A 125 8.70 -4.96 -18.18
C ASP A 125 9.13 -3.50 -17.97
N LEU A 126 9.84 -3.21 -16.88
CA LEU A 126 10.35 -1.88 -16.55
C LEU A 126 11.65 -1.54 -17.27
N ASP A 127 12.41 -2.52 -17.73
CA ASP A 127 13.69 -2.32 -18.39
C ASP A 127 13.56 -1.49 -19.67
N LYS A 128 12.47 -1.63 -20.41
CA LYS A 128 12.18 -0.81 -21.60
C LYS A 128 11.98 0.67 -21.24
N SER A 129 11.32 0.92 -20.12
CA SER A 129 11.10 2.28 -19.61
C SER A 129 12.40 2.89 -19.11
N LEU A 130 13.24 2.08 -18.48
CA LEU A 130 14.58 2.45 -18.01
C LEU A 130 15.50 2.85 -19.18
N GLU A 131 15.58 2.04 -20.22
CA GLU A 131 16.42 2.32 -21.39
C GLU A 131 16.04 3.67 -22.03
N LYS A 132 14.74 3.93 -22.19
CA LYS A 132 14.24 5.20 -22.70
C LYS A 132 14.60 6.38 -21.80
N ALA A 133 14.47 6.22 -20.49
CA ALA A 133 14.75 7.27 -19.50
C ALA A 133 16.24 7.62 -19.43
N LEU A 134 17.13 6.63 -19.63
CA LEU A 134 18.58 6.81 -19.53
C LEU A 134 19.28 7.13 -20.85
N SER A 135 18.59 7.04 -22.00
CA SER A 135 19.18 7.23 -23.33
C SER A 135 19.92 8.56 -23.51
N ASN A 136 19.47 9.62 -22.84
CA ASN A 136 20.03 10.98 -22.92
C ASN A 136 20.51 11.52 -21.55
N HIS A 137 20.78 10.66 -20.57
CA HIS A 137 21.13 11.07 -19.22
C HIS A 137 22.63 10.92 -18.92
N LEU A 138 23.10 11.61 -17.86
CA LEU A 138 24.48 11.57 -17.37
C LEU A 138 25.02 10.15 -17.07
N TYR A 139 24.14 9.21 -16.77
CA TYR A 139 24.51 7.81 -16.51
C TYR A 139 24.72 6.96 -17.76
N ARG A 140 24.56 7.56 -18.97
CA ARG A 140 24.69 6.83 -20.24
C ARG A 140 26.00 6.05 -20.37
N ASP A 141 27.09 6.63 -19.87
CA ASP A 141 28.43 6.09 -20.03
C ASP A 141 28.93 5.32 -18.79
N THR A 142 28.05 5.01 -17.85
CA THR A 142 28.37 4.20 -16.66
C THR A 142 28.00 2.73 -16.88
N GLU A 143 28.71 1.81 -16.21
CA GLU A 143 28.40 0.37 -16.23
C GLU A 143 27.24 0.01 -15.29
N GLY A 144 26.95 0.87 -14.33
CA GLY A 144 25.88 0.70 -13.36
C GLY A 144 25.88 1.79 -12.30
N PHE A 145 24.77 1.90 -11.59
CA PHE A 145 24.61 2.82 -10.46
C PHE A 145 23.49 2.34 -9.52
N THR A 146 23.50 2.82 -8.30
CA THR A 146 22.41 2.59 -7.33
C THR A 146 21.63 3.88 -7.15
N LEU A 147 20.30 3.80 -7.28
CA LEU A 147 19.37 4.90 -7.03
C LEU A 147 18.60 4.66 -5.74
N THR A 148 18.53 5.68 -4.90
CA THR A 148 17.68 5.68 -3.72
C THR A 148 16.34 6.35 -4.05
N LEU A 149 15.25 5.66 -3.77
CA LEU A 149 13.88 6.14 -3.94
C LEU A 149 13.25 6.36 -2.57
N TYR A 150 12.52 7.46 -2.42
CA TYR A 150 11.79 7.81 -1.20
C TYR A 150 10.30 7.89 -1.50
N PHE A 151 9.50 6.93 -1.03
CA PHE A 151 8.05 6.88 -1.30
C PHE A 151 7.71 7.01 -2.80
N GLY A 152 8.48 6.34 -3.67
CA GLY A 152 8.32 6.40 -5.12
C GLY A 152 8.77 7.70 -5.78
N ARG A 153 9.62 8.47 -5.09
CA ARG A 153 10.20 9.70 -5.61
C ARG A 153 11.70 9.61 -5.76
N THR A 154 12.23 10.33 -6.73
CA THR A 154 13.66 10.46 -7.00
C THR A 154 13.98 11.91 -7.36
N HIS A 155 15.25 12.29 -7.17
CA HIS A 155 15.78 13.58 -7.63
C HIS A 155 16.16 13.57 -9.12
N ILE A 156 16.14 12.40 -9.77
CA ILE A 156 16.45 12.24 -11.19
C ILE A 156 15.16 12.26 -11.99
N GLU A 157 14.80 13.43 -12.51
CA GLU A 157 13.53 13.69 -13.21
C GLU A 157 13.19 12.63 -14.28
N PRO A 158 14.11 12.22 -15.18
CA PRO A 158 13.80 11.20 -16.17
C PRO A 158 13.41 9.83 -15.60
N LEU A 159 13.81 9.53 -14.35
CA LEU A 159 13.51 8.28 -13.67
C LEU A 159 12.29 8.37 -12.74
N GLN A 160 11.59 9.51 -12.68
CA GLN A 160 10.47 9.70 -11.74
C GLN A 160 9.31 8.74 -12.02
N GLU A 161 8.98 8.47 -13.28
CA GLU A 161 7.91 7.55 -13.64
C GLU A 161 8.28 6.10 -13.27
N LEU A 162 9.53 5.70 -13.52
CA LEU A 162 10.05 4.41 -13.09
C LEU A 162 10.04 4.27 -11.57
N ALA A 163 10.43 5.31 -10.84
CA ALA A 163 10.39 5.34 -9.39
C ALA A 163 8.97 5.12 -8.84
N ARG A 164 7.97 5.73 -9.48
CA ARG A 164 6.56 5.55 -9.15
C ARG A 164 6.10 4.10 -9.36
N GLN A 165 6.45 3.51 -10.51
CA GLN A 165 6.11 2.13 -10.84
C GLN A 165 6.77 1.13 -9.89
N LEU A 166 8.04 1.34 -9.54
CA LEU A 166 8.74 0.53 -8.55
C LEU A 166 8.11 0.61 -7.16
N PHE A 167 7.64 1.78 -6.76
CA PHE A 167 6.93 1.93 -5.49
C PHE A 167 5.53 1.30 -5.50
N GLU A 168 4.87 1.25 -6.63
CA GLU A 168 3.59 0.54 -6.78
C GLU A 168 3.77 -0.98 -6.69
N LEU A 169 4.87 -1.51 -7.22
CA LEU A 169 5.23 -2.92 -7.09
C LEU A 169 5.70 -3.25 -5.66
N PHE A 170 6.56 -2.42 -5.10
CA PHE A 170 7.17 -2.61 -3.77
C PHE A 170 6.91 -1.39 -2.88
N PRO A 171 5.73 -1.27 -2.26
CA PRO A 171 5.45 -0.16 -1.34
C PRO A 171 6.37 -0.21 -0.12
N CYS A 172 7.53 0.44 -0.22
CA CYS A 172 8.52 0.57 0.85
C CYS A 172 9.01 2.02 0.94
N PRO A 173 9.14 2.58 2.16
CA PRO A 173 9.51 3.99 2.35
C PRO A 173 10.81 4.38 1.66
N ILE A 174 11.82 3.52 1.75
CA ILE A 174 13.14 3.73 1.14
C ILE A 174 13.47 2.47 0.33
N LEU A 175 13.67 2.64 -0.96
CA LEU A 175 14.13 1.58 -1.87
C LEU A 175 15.50 1.93 -2.43
N LEU A 176 16.39 0.95 -2.45
CA LEU A 176 17.66 0.98 -3.15
C LEU A 176 17.51 0.14 -4.42
N VAL A 177 17.69 0.75 -5.57
CA VAL A 177 17.56 0.09 -6.87
C VAL A 177 18.91 0.06 -7.54
N ASP A 178 19.41 -1.13 -7.77
CA ASP A 178 20.69 -1.36 -8.45
C ASP A 178 20.43 -1.52 -9.95
N PHE A 179 21.00 -0.63 -10.75
CA PHE A 179 20.96 -0.67 -12.21
C PHE A 179 22.29 -1.15 -12.76
N LYS A 180 22.24 -1.96 -13.78
CA LYS A 180 23.42 -2.46 -14.47
C LYS A 180 23.23 -2.39 -15.98
N ARG A 181 24.33 -2.10 -16.68
CA ARG A 181 24.39 -2.07 -18.12
C ARG A 181 25.24 -3.22 -18.63
N THR A 182 24.66 -4.03 -19.49
CA THR A 182 25.37 -5.03 -20.29
C THR A 182 25.26 -4.63 -21.77
N ASN A 183 24.37 -5.24 -22.53
CA ASN A 183 24.00 -4.80 -23.86
C ASN A 183 22.94 -3.70 -23.82
N SER A 184 22.09 -3.72 -22.79
CA SER A 184 21.05 -2.74 -22.46
C SER A 184 21.04 -2.47 -20.97
N TRP A 185 20.35 -1.43 -20.53
CA TRP A 185 20.10 -1.17 -19.12
C TRP A 185 19.07 -2.16 -18.56
N HIS A 186 19.33 -2.69 -17.37
CA HIS A 186 18.40 -3.53 -16.64
C HIS A 186 18.47 -3.27 -15.13
N ILE A 187 17.40 -3.62 -14.43
CA ILE A 187 17.32 -3.53 -12.99
C ILE A 187 17.94 -4.82 -12.41
N GLU A 188 19.14 -4.73 -11.84
CA GLU A 188 19.82 -5.87 -11.24
C GLU A 188 19.17 -6.33 -9.95
N GLY A 189 18.64 -5.40 -9.15
CA GLY A 189 18.00 -5.72 -7.90
C GLY A 189 17.33 -4.54 -7.22
N VAL A 190 16.37 -4.86 -6.36
CA VAL A 190 15.66 -3.91 -5.51
C VAL A 190 15.79 -4.35 -4.06
N LYS A 191 16.13 -3.43 -3.16
CA LYS A 191 16.32 -3.70 -1.73
C LYS A 191 15.70 -2.59 -0.90
N SER A 192 15.30 -2.90 0.33
CA SER A 192 14.92 -1.88 1.29
C SER A 192 16.13 -1.08 1.75
N GLY A 193 16.02 0.24 1.78
CA GLY A 193 16.97 1.13 2.43
C GLY A 193 16.67 1.30 3.91
N ALA A 194 17.55 2.01 4.62
CA ALA A 194 17.41 2.30 6.04
C ALA A 194 17.69 3.77 6.33
N LEU A 195 16.83 4.40 7.15
CA LEU A 195 16.89 5.82 7.47
C LEU A 195 18.25 6.26 8.01
N HIS A 196 18.82 5.52 8.98
CA HIS A 196 20.10 5.82 9.62
C HIS A 196 21.32 5.76 8.69
N LYS A 197 21.16 5.34 7.44
CA LYS A 197 22.22 5.28 6.42
C LYS A 197 22.14 6.42 5.41
N LEU A 198 21.16 7.28 5.52
CA LEU A 198 21.03 8.43 4.64
C LEU A 198 22.13 9.44 4.93
N ARG A 199 22.62 10.10 3.87
CA ARG A 199 23.49 11.26 3.98
C ARG A 199 22.64 12.52 4.15
N GLU A 200 23.22 13.58 4.60
CA GLU A 200 22.55 14.87 4.86
C GLU A 200 21.76 15.37 3.65
N ASP A 201 22.35 15.28 2.43
CA ASP A 201 21.67 15.63 1.18
C ASP A 201 20.46 14.72 0.83
N GLN A 202 20.49 13.50 1.33
CA GLN A 202 19.43 12.52 1.15
C GLN A 202 18.31 12.66 2.19
N GLU A 203 18.64 13.13 3.36
CA GLU A 203 17.67 13.36 4.44
C GLU A 203 16.63 14.41 4.04
N ASP A 204 17.04 15.52 3.40
CA ASP A 204 16.13 16.54 2.89
C ASP A 204 15.18 15.99 1.82
N GLN A 205 15.69 15.14 0.93
CA GLN A 205 14.86 14.50 -0.10
C GLN A 205 13.86 13.51 0.50
N PHE A 206 14.31 12.74 1.49
CA PHE A 206 13.44 11.84 2.25
C PHE A 206 12.34 12.62 2.95
N ALA A 207 12.70 13.67 3.64
CA ALA A 207 11.82 14.54 4.38
C ALA A 207 10.69 15.13 3.51
N ASN A 208 11.05 15.73 2.37
CA ASN A 208 10.10 16.28 1.41
C ASN A 208 9.18 15.19 0.82
N SER A 209 9.72 13.99 0.61
CA SER A 209 8.96 12.86 0.10
C SER A 209 7.98 12.31 1.13
N LEU A 210 8.39 12.21 2.40
CA LEU A 210 7.54 11.82 3.52
C LEU A 210 6.39 12.81 3.73
N ASP A 211 6.67 14.13 3.76
CA ASP A 211 5.63 15.14 3.90
C ASP A 211 4.60 15.05 2.77
N SER A 212 5.08 14.93 1.54
CA SER A 212 4.21 14.75 0.38
C SER A 212 3.40 13.46 0.41
N PHE A 213 3.95 12.38 0.97
CA PHE A 213 3.28 11.11 1.13
C PHE A 213 2.22 11.15 2.23
N SER A 214 2.56 11.74 3.39
CA SER A 214 1.68 11.84 4.56
C SER A 214 0.45 12.72 4.31
N ARG A 215 0.59 13.78 3.51
CA ARG A 215 -0.53 14.66 3.11
C ARG A 215 -1.47 13.99 2.10
N LYS A 216 -0.99 13.05 1.33
CA LYS A 216 -1.84 12.27 0.44
C LYS A 216 -2.45 11.14 1.25
N VAL A 217 -3.78 11.12 1.36
CA VAL A 217 -4.47 9.91 1.79
C VAL A 217 -4.06 8.81 0.83
N TRP A 218 -3.11 7.98 1.24
CA TRP A 218 -2.65 6.88 0.41
C TRP A 218 -3.82 5.94 0.17
N ARG A 219 -4.36 6.03 -1.02
CA ARG A 219 -5.33 5.05 -1.51
C ARG A 219 -4.48 3.92 -2.06
N VAL A 220 -4.47 2.79 -1.36
CA VAL A 220 -4.10 1.53 -2.03
C VAL A 220 -4.90 1.51 -3.33
N PRO A 221 -4.26 1.33 -4.49
CA PRO A 221 -5.00 1.16 -5.73
C PRO A 221 -6.13 0.18 -5.44
N ARG A 222 -7.37 0.53 -5.79
CA ARG A 222 -8.57 -0.27 -5.53
C ARG A 222 -8.57 -1.64 -6.24
N SER A 223 -7.46 -2.02 -6.84
CA SER A 223 -7.35 -3.19 -7.68
C SER A 223 -7.22 -4.53 -6.97
N ARG A 224 -7.11 -4.56 -5.63
CA ARG A 224 -7.24 -5.83 -4.91
C ARG A 224 -8.03 -5.61 -3.63
N GLN A 225 -9.28 -6.05 -3.60
CA GLN A 225 -9.83 -6.59 -2.37
C GLN A 225 -8.76 -7.57 -1.88
N VAL A 226 -8.26 -7.35 -0.67
CA VAL A 226 -7.32 -8.32 -0.07
C VAL A 226 -8.08 -9.62 -0.02
N ALA A 227 -7.75 -10.52 -0.94
CA ALA A 227 -8.31 -11.85 -0.93
C ALA A 227 -7.90 -12.50 0.39
N ARG A 228 -8.81 -13.24 0.98
CA ARG A 228 -8.56 -13.96 2.21
C ARG A 228 -7.68 -15.19 1.97
N TYR A 229 -7.76 -15.73 0.76
CA TYR A 229 -7.04 -16.92 0.31
C TYR A 229 -6.58 -16.73 -1.13
N ASP A 230 -5.43 -17.30 -1.46
CA ASP A 230 -4.87 -17.35 -2.80
C ASP A 230 -5.00 -18.78 -3.35
N LEU A 231 -5.70 -18.96 -4.48
CA LEU A 231 -5.94 -20.23 -5.14
C LEU A 231 -5.24 -20.28 -6.49
N ALA A 232 -4.31 -21.20 -6.66
CA ALA A 232 -3.75 -21.52 -7.97
C ALA A 232 -4.63 -22.53 -8.70
N ILE A 233 -4.89 -22.31 -9.99
CA ILE A 233 -5.50 -23.30 -10.89
C ILE A 233 -4.46 -23.69 -11.92
N LEU A 234 -3.94 -24.90 -11.80
CA LEU A 234 -3.00 -25.49 -12.76
C LEU A 234 -3.76 -25.91 -14.02
N HIS A 235 -3.37 -25.37 -15.16
CA HIS A 235 -3.95 -25.72 -16.46
C HIS A 235 -2.88 -25.72 -17.55
N ASP A 236 -3.12 -26.48 -18.61
CA ASP A 236 -2.32 -26.42 -19.83
C ASP A 236 -3.15 -25.79 -20.96
N PRO A 237 -2.78 -24.59 -21.44
CA PRO A 237 -3.50 -23.93 -22.54
C PRO A 237 -3.38 -24.65 -23.87
N GLN A 238 -2.43 -25.61 -24.01
CA GLN A 238 -2.20 -26.40 -25.23
C GLN A 238 -2.84 -27.76 -25.19
N GLU A 239 -3.50 -28.14 -24.08
CA GLU A 239 -4.15 -29.43 -23.95
C GLU A 239 -5.34 -29.58 -24.93
N LEU A 240 -5.37 -30.65 -25.70
CA LEU A 240 -6.40 -30.86 -26.73
C LEU A 240 -7.81 -31.09 -26.14
N LEU A 241 -7.89 -31.75 -24.98
CA LEU A 241 -9.13 -32.03 -24.27
C LEU A 241 -9.04 -31.65 -22.81
N PRO A 242 -8.95 -30.34 -22.51
CA PRO A 242 -8.75 -29.89 -21.15
C PRO A 242 -9.97 -30.19 -20.26
N PRO A 243 -9.77 -30.57 -18.98
CA PRO A 243 -10.86 -30.81 -18.03
C PRO A 243 -11.74 -29.57 -17.78
N SER A 244 -11.26 -28.38 -18.11
CA SER A 244 -12.01 -27.14 -18.04
C SER A 244 -11.81 -26.32 -19.31
N ASN A 245 -12.92 -25.92 -19.93
CA ASN A 245 -12.87 -24.99 -21.03
C ASN A 245 -12.59 -23.54 -20.52
N PRO A 246 -12.20 -22.59 -21.39
CA PRO A 246 -11.87 -21.21 -21.00
C PRO A 246 -12.98 -20.52 -20.20
N ARG A 247 -14.26 -20.74 -20.56
CA ARG A 247 -15.40 -20.14 -19.84
C ARG A 247 -15.53 -20.67 -18.40
N ALA A 248 -15.19 -21.95 -18.18
CA ALA A 248 -15.17 -22.52 -16.85
C ALA A 248 -14.06 -21.89 -16.00
N LEU A 249 -12.85 -21.71 -16.56
CA LEU A 249 -11.73 -21.04 -15.88
C LEU A 249 -12.06 -19.60 -15.52
N GLU A 250 -12.64 -18.81 -16.43
CA GLU A 250 -13.14 -17.47 -16.16
C GLU A 250 -14.21 -17.45 -15.05
N SER A 251 -15.06 -18.47 -15.00
CA SER A 251 -16.08 -18.60 -13.96
C SER A 251 -15.47 -18.89 -12.61
N PHE A 252 -14.41 -19.70 -12.50
CA PHE A 252 -13.68 -19.89 -11.25
C PHE A 252 -13.08 -18.60 -10.75
N ILE A 253 -12.42 -17.80 -11.61
CA ILE A 253 -11.84 -16.50 -11.25
C ILE A 253 -12.94 -15.56 -10.75
N ARG A 254 -14.07 -15.46 -11.46
CA ARG A 254 -15.16 -14.57 -11.09
C ARG A 254 -15.82 -14.96 -9.77
N VAL A 255 -16.10 -16.25 -9.57
CA VAL A 255 -16.71 -16.76 -8.34
C VAL A 255 -15.74 -16.64 -7.17
N GLY A 256 -14.46 -16.98 -7.36
CA GLY A 256 -13.42 -16.81 -6.35
C GLY A 256 -13.36 -15.38 -5.86
N LYS A 257 -13.33 -14.40 -6.76
CA LYS A 257 -13.34 -12.98 -6.42
C LYS A 257 -14.57 -12.60 -5.58
N GLY A 258 -15.75 -13.15 -5.89
CA GLY A 258 -16.97 -12.93 -5.10
C GLY A 258 -16.90 -13.53 -3.70
N LEU A 259 -16.10 -14.57 -3.50
CA LEU A 259 -15.88 -15.25 -2.23
C LEU A 259 -14.67 -14.70 -1.43
N GLY A 260 -13.97 -13.69 -1.96
CA GLY A 260 -12.77 -13.14 -1.35
C GLY A 260 -11.55 -14.04 -1.53
N ILE A 261 -11.51 -14.82 -2.61
CA ILE A 261 -10.38 -15.67 -3.01
C ILE A 261 -9.75 -15.03 -4.26
N ASP A 262 -8.44 -14.80 -4.23
CA ASP A 262 -7.68 -14.44 -5.44
C ASP A 262 -7.36 -15.73 -6.20
N VAL A 263 -7.78 -15.80 -7.46
CA VAL A 263 -7.64 -17.01 -8.28
C VAL A 263 -6.71 -16.71 -9.43
N GLU A 264 -5.58 -17.40 -9.48
CA GLU A 264 -4.58 -17.27 -10.54
C GLU A 264 -4.49 -18.57 -11.36
N LEU A 265 -4.45 -18.43 -12.68
CA LEU A 265 -4.17 -19.54 -13.58
C LEU A 265 -2.66 -19.70 -13.68
N ILE A 266 -2.15 -20.89 -13.41
CA ILE A 266 -0.73 -21.22 -13.49
C ILE A 266 -0.50 -22.39 -14.43
N GLU A 267 0.71 -22.47 -14.97
CA GLU A 267 1.17 -23.57 -15.82
C GLU A 267 2.26 -24.41 -15.10
N LYS A 268 2.65 -25.55 -15.63
CA LYS A 268 3.73 -26.39 -15.07
C LYS A 268 5.04 -25.63 -14.85
N LYS A 269 5.35 -24.66 -15.69
CA LYS A 269 6.54 -23.81 -15.52
C LYS A 269 6.55 -22.99 -14.23
N ASP A 270 5.36 -22.72 -13.66
CA ASP A 270 5.17 -21.89 -12.46
C ASP A 270 5.23 -22.71 -11.17
N TYR A 271 5.63 -23.98 -11.21
CA TYR A 271 5.61 -24.88 -10.06
C TYR A 271 6.41 -24.34 -8.85
N SER A 272 7.45 -23.57 -9.09
CA SER A 272 8.25 -22.95 -8.04
C SER A 272 7.47 -21.93 -7.20
N ARG A 273 6.34 -21.43 -7.72
CA ARG A 273 5.46 -20.49 -7.05
C ARG A 273 4.34 -21.17 -6.25
N LEU A 274 4.24 -22.49 -6.28
CA LEU A 274 3.16 -23.21 -5.57
C LEU A 274 3.08 -22.89 -4.07
N ALA A 275 4.22 -22.63 -3.45
CA ALA A 275 4.27 -22.26 -2.04
C ALA A 275 3.70 -20.86 -1.72
N GLU A 276 3.36 -20.05 -2.74
CA GLU A 276 2.74 -18.73 -2.58
C GLU A 276 1.22 -18.82 -2.40
N TYR A 277 0.60 -19.95 -2.73
CA TYR A 277 -0.85 -20.16 -2.72
C TYR A 277 -1.29 -20.99 -1.52
N ASP A 278 -2.48 -20.69 -1.00
CA ASP A 278 -3.11 -21.47 0.07
C ASP A 278 -3.67 -22.81 -0.44
N ALA A 279 -4.05 -22.87 -1.71
CA ALA A 279 -4.62 -24.06 -2.32
C ALA A 279 -4.27 -24.19 -3.81
N LEU A 280 -4.26 -25.43 -4.31
CA LEU A 280 -4.05 -25.77 -5.71
C LEU A 280 -5.24 -26.58 -6.24
N LEU A 281 -5.84 -26.11 -7.33
CA LEU A 281 -6.83 -26.84 -8.11
C LEU A 281 -6.19 -27.33 -9.42
N ILE A 282 -6.06 -28.65 -9.60
CA ILE A 282 -5.50 -29.23 -10.83
C ILE A 282 -6.60 -29.37 -11.87
N ARG A 283 -6.42 -28.73 -13.02
CA ARG A 283 -7.32 -28.72 -14.17
C ARG A 283 -6.57 -29.04 -15.48
N GLU A 284 -5.64 -29.96 -15.40
CA GLU A 284 -4.93 -30.58 -16.53
C GLU A 284 -4.86 -32.08 -16.33
N THR A 285 -4.59 -32.84 -17.38
CA THR A 285 -4.47 -34.32 -17.38
C THR A 285 -3.05 -34.80 -17.67
#